data_4ced3565d93117753bddf669dd564f4e
#
_entry.id   4ced3565d93117753bddf669dd564f4e
#
_cell.length_a   1.000
_cell.length_b   1.000
_cell.length_c   1.000
_cell.angle_alpha   90.00
_cell.angle_beta   90.00
_cell.angle_gamma   90.00
#
_symmetry.space_group_name_H-M   'P 1'
#
loop_
_entity.id
_entity.type
_entity.pdbx_description
1 polymer ?
#
loop_
_entity_poly.entity_id
_entity_poly.type
_entity_poly.pdbx_seq_one_letter_code
_entity_poly.pdbx_strand_id
1 'polypeptide(L)'
;MYARELTKEYLQKVGITKITKDGRHIYFGKREADQLLLNSGYLAFNIYDKDIYNILYPITKSQSAGELLVPVHRAVYAWYHGSTVENMIVDHINDNKTDNRLENLQVLTPKENIWKNRVCDVWELKCRLTKPRSFYEEKLEKYLRLYELAKKEKDADRVHKLRANISQSRARLRYWDSHH
;
A
#
# COMPACT_ATOMS: atom_id res chain seq x y z
N MET A 1 -4.05 -0.16 -12.16
CA MET A 1 -3.04 0.24 -13.17
C MET A 1 -1.68 -0.11 -12.58
N TYR A 2 -1.02 -1.18 -13.06
CA TYR A 2 0.32 -1.53 -12.62
C TYR A 2 1.26 -0.40 -13.06
N ALA A 3 2.03 0.13 -12.12
CA ALA A 3 2.93 1.24 -12.41
C ALA A 3 3.98 0.77 -13.42
N ARG A 4 4.23 1.58 -14.45
CA ARG A 4 5.27 1.32 -15.45
C ARG A 4 6.60 0.98 -14.77
N GLU A 5 7.37 0.12 -15.40
CA GLU A 5 8.73 -0.17 -14.98
C GLU A 5 9.51 1.15 -14.84
N LEU A 6 10.22 1.29 -13.73
CA LEU A 6 11.10 2.43 -13.46
C LEU A 6 12.54 1.92 -13.55
N THR A 7 13.34 2.47 -14.46
CA THR A 7 14.74 2.06 -14.64
C THR A 7 15.69 3.14 -14.15
N LYS A 8 16.90 2.75 -13.82
CA LYS A 8 17.99 3.66 -13.44
C LYS A 8 18.33 4.61 -14.59
N GLU A 9 18.37 4.10 -15.81
CA GLU A 9 18.63 4.88 -17.02
C GLU A 9 17.57 5.97 -17.22
N TYR A 10 16.30 5.64 -16.98
CA TYR A 10 15.23 6.62 -17.03
C TYR A 10 15.39 7.70 -15.95
N LEU A 11 15.71 7.31 -14.72
CA LEU A 11 15.97 8.26 -13.64
C LEU A 11 17.15 9.20 -13.96
N GLN A 12 18.20 8.68 -14.56
CA GLN A 12 19.35 9.48 -15.03
C GLN A 12 18.96 10.40 -16.21
N LYS A 13 18.17 9.90 -17.17
CA LYS A 13 17.66 10.69 -18.31
C LYS A 13 16.89 11.91 -17.84
N VAL A 14 16.06 11.79 -16.79
CA VAL A 14 15.29 12.92 -16.25
C VAL A 14 16.10 13.80 -15.29
N GLY A 15 17.40 13.56 -15.16
CA GLY A 15 18.36 14.44 -14.50
C GLY A 15 18.73 14.05 -13.08
N ILE A 16 18.30 12.88 -12.58
CA ILE A 16 18.73 12.39 -11.26
C ILE A 16 20.18 11.93 -11.34
N THR A 17 21.02 12.47 -10.46
CA THR A 17 22.46 12.19 -10.42
C THR A 17 22.87 11.29 -9.25
N LYS A 18 22.08 11.29 -8.18
CA LYS A 18 22.35 10.50 -6.97
C LYS A 18 21.08 10.24 -6.18
N ILE A 19 20.95 9.04 -5.64
CA ILE A 19 19.98 8.67 -4.61
C ILE A 19 20.76 8.01 -3.47
N THR A 20 20.50 8.39 -2.22
CA THR A 20 21.13 7.77 -1.05
C THR A 20 20.45 6.45 -0.70
N LYS A 21 21.20 5.50 -0.10
CA LYS A 21 20.67 4.16 0.27
C LYS A 21 19.54 4.21 1.28
N ASP A 22 19.49 5.25 2.09
CA ASP A 22 18.41 5.47 3.07
C ASP A 22 17.17 6.13 2.45
N GLY A 23 17.22 6.51 1.16
CA GLY A 23 16.14 7.17 0.44
C GLY A 23 15.82 8.59 0.93
N ARG A 24 16.62 9.15 1.83
CA ARG A 24 16.38 10.50 2.39
C ARG A 24 16.77 11.60 1.42
N HIS A 25 17.78 11.38 0.58
CA HIS A 25 18.32 12.41 -0.29
C HIS A 25 18.33 11.94 -1.74
N ILE A 26 17.72 12.72 -2.61
CA ILE A 26 17.64 12.53 -4.07
C ILE A 26 18.14 13.81 -4.71
N TYR A 27 19.09 13.73 -5.65
CA TYR A 27 19.74 14.88 -6.24
C TYR A 27 19.55 14.96 -7.74
N PHE A 28 19.22 16.17 -8.20
CA PHE A 28 19.28 16.62 -9.59
C PHE A 28 20.53 17.51 -9.74
N GLY A 29 21.67 16.92 -10.13
CA GLY A 29 22.95 17.61 -10.08
C GLY A 29 23.33 17.99 -8.65
N LYS A 30 23.36 19.30 -8.36
CA LYS A 30 23.66 19.85 -7.02
C LYS A 30 22.38 20.15 -6.19
N ARG A 31 21.21 20.13 -6.83
CA ARG A 31 19.94 20.44 -6.15
C ARG A 31 19.36 19.16 -5.54
N GLU A 32 18.94 19.23 -4.32
CA GLU A 32 18.18 18.18 -3.66
C GLU A 32 16.69 18.29 -4.02
N ALA A 33 16.04 17.15 -4.23
CA ALA A 33 14.61 17.07 -4.49
C ALA A 33 13.81 17.18 -3.20
N ASP A 34 12.76 17.99 -3.22
CA ASP A 34 11.77 18.03 -2.14
C ASP A 34 10.93 16.74 -2.17
N GLN A 35 10.86 16.09 -1.02
CA GLN A 35 10.02 14.90 -0.84
C GLN A 35 8.67 15.27 -0.23
N LEU A 36 7.60 14.75 -0.80
CA LEU A 36 6.22 15.01 -0.41
C LEU A 36 5.62 13.76 0.22
N LEU A 37 4.96 13.91 1.36
CA LEU A 37 4.17 12.83 1.96
C LEU A 37 2.78 12.80 1.29
N LEU A 38 2.47 11.69 0.64
CA LEU A 38 1.19 11.48 -0.02
C LEU A 38 0.10 11.04 0.98
N ASN A 39 -1.16 11.27 0.63
CA ASN A 39 -2.31 10.77 1.42
C ASN A 39 -2.31 9.25 1.60
N SER A 40 -1.64 8.51 0.71
CA SER A 40 -1.42 7.06 0.82
C SER A 40 -0.37 6.66 1.86
N GLY A 41 0.32 7.64 2.46
CA GLY A 41 1.40 7.44 3.45
C GLY A 41 2.78 7.21 2.85
N TYR A 42 2.95 7.21 1.52
CA TYR A 42 4.25 7.08 0.86
C TYR A 42 4.92 8.43 0.68
N LEU A 43 6.26 8.46 0.74
CA LEU A 43 7.05 9.58 0.26
C LEU A 43 7.22 9.51 -1.25
N ALA A 44 7.11 10.66 -1.91
CA ALA A 44 7.30 10.82 -3.36
C ALA A 44 7.99 12.13 -3.68
N PHE A 45 8.49 12.28 -4.88
CA PHE A 45 9.09 13.51 -5.41
C PHE A 45 8.69 13.71 -6.87
N ASN A 46 8.75 14.96 -7.33
CA ASN A 46 8.43 15.31 -8.72
C ASN A 46 9.68 15.19 -9.61
N ILE A 47 9.47 14.63 -10.80
CA ILE A 47 10.41 14.69 -11.92
C ILE A 47 9.75 15.41 -13.08
N TYR A 48 10.57 15.97 -13.97
CA TYR A 48 10.08 16.59 -15.21
C TYR A 48 10.60 15.81 -16.42
N ASP A 49 9.70 15.32 -17.25
CA ASP A 49 10.04 14.61 -18.47
C ASP A 49 9.63 15.46 -19.70
N LYS A 50 10.64 15.94 -20.44
CA LYS A 50 10.44 16.78 -21.64
C LYS A 50 9.67 16.06 -22.74
N ASP A 51 9.85 14.77 -22.90
CA ASP A 51 9.17 14.01 -23.94
C ASP A 51 7.67 13.94 -23.62
N ILE A 52 7.32 13.72 -22.36
CA ILE A 52 5.93 13.76 -21.90
C ILE A 52 5.37 15.18 -22.00
N TYR A 53 6.15 16.20 -21.61
CA TYR A 53 5.74 17.60 -21.75
C TYR A 53 5.39 17.95 -23.20
N ASN A 54 6.26 17.61 -24.16
CA ASN A 54 6.05 17.90 -25.58
C ASN A 54 4.80 17.21 -26.14
N ILE A 55 4.40 16.06 -25.59
CA ILE A 55 3.19 15.35 -25.98
C ILE A 55 1.95 15.95 -25.32
N LEU A 56 2.00 16.23 -24.02
CA LEU A 56 0.82 16.62 -23.24
C LEU A 56 0.52 18.11 -23.28
N TYR A 57 1.54 18.98 -23.26
CA TYR A 57 1.34 20.41 -23.21
C TYR A 57 0.50 21.00 -24.40
N PRO A 58 0.71 20.57 -25.66
CA PRO A 58 -0.11 21.03 -26.76
C PRO A 58 -1.61 20.72 -26.58
N ILE A 59 -1.93 19.68 -25.86
CA ILE A 59 -3.29 19.18 -25.62
C ILE A 59 -3.90 19.85 -24.37
N THR A 60 -3.18 19.81 -23.26
CA THR A 60 -3.70 20.23 -21.94
C THR A 60 -3.53 21.71 -21.67
N LYS A 61 -2.55 22.36 -22.32
CA LYS A 61 -2.12 23.75 -22.02
C LYS A 61 -1.74 23.96 -20.54
N SER A 62 -1.37 22.89 -19.85
CA SER A 62 -0.99 22.91 -18.44
C SER A 62 0.51 23.10 -18.27
N GLN A 63 0.93 23.98 -17.37
CA GLN A 63 2.35 24.14 -17.00
C GLN A 63 2.90 22.91 -16.27
N SER A 64 2.05 22.11 -15.66
CA SER A 64 2.41 20.85 -15.01
C SER A 64 2.46 19.65 -15.98
N ALA A 65 2.20 19.87 -17.28
CA ALA A 65 2.36 18.82 -18.27
C ALA A 65 3.82 18.33 -18.26
N GLY A 66 4.01 17.03 -18.17
CA GLY A 66 5.35 16.42 -18.04
C GLY A 66 5.87 16.28 -16.61
N GLU A 67 5.22 16.83 -15.61
CA GLU A 67 5.51 16.53 -14.22
C GLU A 67 4.96 15.16 -13.84
N LEU A 68 5.83 14.31 -13.32
CA LEU A 68 5.50 12.96 -12.85
C LEU A 68 5.87 12.81 -11.39
N LEU A 69 4.94 12.29 -10.62
CA LEU A 69 5.15 11.98 -9.21
C LEU A 69 5.71 10.57 -9.08
N VAL A 70 6.94 10.45 -8.56
CA VAL A 70 7.65 9.17 -8.40
C VAL A 70 7.76 8.82 -6.92
N PRO A 71 7.25 7.64 -6.50
CA PRO A 71 7.44 7.15 -5.13
C PRO A 71 8.92 6.89 -4.82
N VAL A 72 9.40 7.38 -3.66
CA VAL A 72 10.82 7.31 -3.25
C VAL A 72 11.31 5.86 -3.19
N HIS A 73 10.56 4.94 -2.56
CA HIS A 73 10.95 3.53 -2.45
C HIS A 73 11.21 2.88 -3.82
N ARG A 74 10.39 3.19 -4.84
CA ARG A 74 10.59 2.68 -6.19
C ARG A 74 11.84 3.26 -6.84
N ALA A 75 12.09 4.56 -6.64
CA ALA A 75 13.29 5.21 -7.17
C ALA A 75 14.57 4.66 -6.51
N VAL A 76 14.58 4.48 -5.19
CA VAL A 76 15.69 3.86 -4.46
C VAL A 76 15.95 2.45 -4.99
N TYR A 77 14.91 1.62 -5.10
CA TYR A 77 15.07 0.26 -5.59
C TYR A 77 15.64 0.23 -7.02
N ALA A 78 15.04 0.99 -7.95
CA ALA A 78 15.51 1.06 -9.33
C ALA A 78 16.94 1.59 -9.45
N TRP A 79 17.32 2.56 -8.61
CA TRP A 79 18.67 3.14 -8.64
C TRP A 79 19.78 2.12 -8.31
N TYR A 80 19.52 1.25 -7.33
CA TYR A 80 20.53 0.29 -6.86
C TYR A 80 20.45 -1.07 -7.55
N HIS A 81 19.28 -1.48 -8.05
CA HIS A 81 19.09 -2.76 -8.73
C HIS A 81 18.99 -2.64 -10.26
N GLY A 82 19.04 -1.41 -10.81
CA GLY A 82 18.96 -1.15 -12.24
C GLY A 82 17.53 -0.85 -12.69
N SER A 83 16.55 -1.62 -12.25
CA SER A 83 15.13 -1.38 -12.56
C SER A 83 14.20 -1.89 -11.46
N THR A 84 12.95 -1.39 -11.46
CA THR A 84 11.86 -2.12 -10.83
C THR A 84 11.41 -3.22 -11.77
N VAL A 85 11.26 -4.45 -11.29
CA VAL A 85 10.87 -5.59 -12.12
C VAL A 85 9.43 -5.40 -12.64
N GLU A 86 9.23 -5.66 -13.93
CA GLU A 86 7.93 -5.57 -14.56
C GLU A 86 6.91 -6.50 -13.87
N ASN A 87 5.68 -6.02 -13.69
CA ASN A 87 4.59 -6.73 -13.00
C ASN A 87 4.87 -7.11 -11.54
N MET A 88 5.93 -6.56 -10.93
CA MET A 88 6.27 -6.75 -9.53
C MET A 88 5.98 -5.48 -8.72
N ILE A 89 5.88 -5.64 -7.42
CA ILE A 89 5.62 -4.56 -6.47
C ILE A 89 6.86 -4.37 -5.60
N VAL A 90 7.38 -3.15 -5.55
CA VAL A 90 8.39 -2.77 -4.54
C VAL A 90 7.64 -2.45 -3.25
N ASP A 91 7.97 -3.16 -2.20
CA ASP A 91 7.25 -3.15 -0.93
C ASP A 91 8.20 -2.95 0.25
N HIS A 92 7.69 -2.43 1.37
CA HIS A 92 8.45 -2.21 2.60
C HIS A 92 8.38 -3.46 3.50
N ILE A 93 9.52 -4.04 3.86
CA ILE A 93 9.60 -5.26 4.69
C ILE A 93 8.91 -5.04 6.05
N ASN A 94 9.14 -3.88 6.67
CA ASN A 94 8.60 -3.51 7.98
C ASN A 94 7.23 -2.80 7.95
N ASP A 95 6.57 -2.73 6.79
CA ASP A 95 5.30 -2.03 6.54
C ASP A 95 5.32 -0.50 6.81
N ASN A 96 6.47 0.08 7.17
CA ASN A 96 6.63 1.52 7.32
C ASN A 96 6.91 2.18 5.96
N LYS A 97 5.89 2.79 5.38
CA LYS A 97 5.90 3.41 4.05
C LYS A 97 6.84 4.60 3.90
N THR A 98 7.38 5.13 5.00
CA THR A 98 8.34 6.23 5.00
C THR A 98 9.79 5.76 5.21
N ASP A 99 10.01 4.49 5.55
CA ASP A 99 11.33 3.90 5.73
C ASP A 99 11.87 3.33 4.41
N ASN A 100 12.38 4.21 3.56
CA ASN A 100 12.83 3.89 2.21
C ASN A 100 14.28 3.39 2.12
N ARG A 101 14.88 2.94 3.23
CA ARG A 101 16.21 2.33 3.22
C ARG A 101 16.22 1.11 2.31
N LEU A 102 17.28 0.96 1.51
CA LEU A 102 17.37 -0.11 0.52
C LEU A 102 17.20 -1.52 1.13
N GLU A 103 17.78 -1.75 2.32
CA GLU A 103 17.67 -3.00 3.06
C GLU A 103 16.25 -3.30 3.60
N ASN A 104 15.38 -2.29 3.63
CA ASN A 104 13.97 -2.44 4.01
C ASN A 104 13.04 -2.62 2.80
N LEU A 105 13.59 -2.65 1.59
CA LEU A 105 12.81 -2.80 0.35
C LEU A 105 12.93 -4.21 -0.21
N GLN A 106 11.82 -4.76 -0.64
CA GLN A 106 11.72 -6.06 -1.29
C GLN A 106 10.84 -5.98 -2.53
N VAL A 107 10.97 -6.96 -3.41
CA VAL A 107 10.11 -7.08 -4.59
C VAL A 107 9.22 -8.30 -4.42
N LEU A 108 7.93 -8.10 -4.58
CA LEU A 108 6.91 -9.12 -4.44
C LEU A 108 6.05 -9.20 -5.70
N THR A 109 5.60 -10.39 -6.03
CA THR A 109 4.49 -10.54 -6.96
C THR A 109 3.21 -9.94 -6.36
N PRO A 110 2.22 -9.54 -7.17
CA PRO A 110 0.93 -9.08 -6.67
C PRO A 110 0.27 -10.10 -5.72
N LYS A 111 0.47 -11.40 -5.98
CA LYS A 111 -0.05 -12.48 -5.14
C LYS A 111 0.65 -12.50 -3.77
N GLU A 112 1.98 -12.43 -3.74
CA GLU A 112 2.75 -12.40 -2.49
C GLU A 112 2.43 -11.16 -1.66
N ASN A 113 2.29 -10.00 -2.30
CA ASN A 113 1.90 -8.76 -1.60
C ASN A 113 0.50 -8.88 -0.96
N ILE A 114 -0.46 -9.50 -1.65
CA ILE A 114 -1.77 -9.81 -1.05
C ILE A 114 -1.61 -10.78 0.13
N TRP A 115 -0.75 -11.80 0.00
CA TRP A 115 -0.51 -12.78 1.05
C TRP A 115 0.20 -12.16 2.26
N LYS A 116 1.20 -11.28 2.04
CA LYS A 116 1.86 -10.52 3.11
C LYS A 116 0.84 -9.75 3.95
N ASN A 117 -0.03 -9.01 3.30
CA ASN A 117 -1.10 -8.26 3.97
C ASN A 117 -2.09 -9.18 4.70
N ARG A 118 -2.39 -10.37 4.15
CA ARG A 118 -3.25 -11.37 4.81
C ARG A 118 -2.57 -12.05 5.99
N VAL A 119 -1.26 -12.29 5.91
CA VAL A 119 -0.47 -12.83 7.03
C VAL A 119 -0.37 -11.79 8.16
N CYS A 120 -0.23 -10.50 7.84
CA CYS A 120 -0.38 -9.42 8.83
C CYS A 120 -1.79 -9.42 9.45
N ASP A 121 -2.85 -9.63 8.65
CA ASP A 121 -4.21 -9.79 9.19
C ASP A 121 -4.32 -11.01 10.11
N VAL A 122 -3.67 -12.12 9.78
CA VAL A 122 -3.63 -13.34 10.61
C VAL A 122 -2.76 -13.12 11.86
N TRP A 123 -1.63 -12.43 11.75
CA TRP A 123 -0.77 -12.07 12.89
C TRP A 123 -1.44 -11.02 13.78
N GLU A 124 -2.07 -10.00 13.21
CA GLU A 124 -2.90 -9.04 13.94
C GLU A 124 -4.12 -9.72 14.57
N LEU A 125 -4.67 -10.73 13.91
CA LEU A 125 -5.70 -11.60 14.48
C LEU A 125 -5.15 -12.40 15.66
N LYS A 126 -3.95 -12.98 15.57
CA LYS A 126 -3.26 -13.64 16.69
C LYS A 126 -3.01 -12.69 17.86
N CYS A 127 -2.55 -11.46 17.57
CA CYS A 127 -2.33 -10.46 18.62
C CYS A 127 -3.63 -9.88 19.19
N ARG A 128 -4.72 -9.87 18.42
CA ARG A 128 -6.04 -9.41 18.86
C ARG A 128 -6.86 -10.50 19.55
N LEU A 129 -6.48 -11.75 19.42
CA LEU A 129 -7.10 -12.88 20.14
C LEU A 129 -6.58 -13.02 21.60
N THR A 130 -6.00 -11.94 22.16
CA THR A 130 -5.69 -11.84 23.60
C THR A 130 -6.95 -11.69 24.48
N LYS A 131 -8.12 -11.54 23.89
CA LYS A 131 -9.37 -11.46 24.60
C LYS A 131 -9.94 -12.88 24.84
N PRO A 132 -10.57 -13.11 25.99
CA PRO A 132 -11.14 -14.41 26.32
C PRO A 132 -12.22 -14.79 25.29
N ARG A 133 -12.45 -16.10 25.13
CA ARG A 133 -13.44 -16.67 24.19
C ARG A 133 -14.82 -16.03 24.35
N SER A 134 -15.23 -15.80 25.61
CA SER A 134 -16.50 -15.14 25.97
C SER A 134 -16.71 -13.78 25.27
N PHE A 135 -15.65 -12.99 25.10
CA PHE A 135 -15.73 -11.70 24.38
C PHE A 135 -16.21 -11.87 22.93
N TYR A 136 -15.75 -12.93 22.24
CA TYR A 136 -16.14 -13.19 20.87
C TYR A 136 -17.53 -13.80 20.77
N GLU A 137 -17.94 -14.56 21.77
CA GLU A 137 -19.29 -15.12 21.91
C GLU A 137 -20.32 -14.01 22.11
N GLU A 138 -20.09 -13.10 23.07
CA GLU A 138 -20.95 -11.94 23.34
C GLU A 138 -21.12 -11.05 22.10
N LYS A 139 -20.01 -10.87 21.37
CA LYS A 139 -20.03 -10.08 20.13
C LYS A 139 -20.87 -10.75 19.03
N LEU A 140 -20.74 -12.08 18.89
CA LEU A 140 -21.55 -12.85 17.95
C LEU A 140 -23.04 -12.78 18.31
N GLU A 141 -23.34 -12.99 19.58
CA GLU A 141 -24.72 -12.92 20.10
C GLU A 141 -25.35 -11.54 19.85
N LYS A 142 -24.60 -10.45 20.11
CA LYS A 142 -25.03 -9.09 19.78
C LYS A 142 -25.38 -8.93 18.30
N TYR A 143 -24.56 -9.44 17.40
CA TYR A 143 -24.83 -9.33 15.97
C TYR A 143 -26.03 -10.20 15.53
N LEU A 144 -26.21 -11.36 16.13
CA LEU A 144 -27.39 -12.20 15.88
C LEU A 144 -28.68 -11.51 16.31
N ARG A 145 -28.71 -10.89 17.49
CA ARG A 145 -29.88 -10.10 17.95
C ARG A 145 -30.19 -8.94 16.99
N LEU A 146 -29.16 -8.18 16.60
CA LEU A 146 -29.34 -7.06 15.66
C LEU A 146 -29.80 -7.53 14.27
N TYR A 147 -29.34 -8.70 13.84
CA TYR A 147 -29.76 -9.31 12.56
C TYR A 147 -31.24 -9.67 12.57
N GLU A 148 -31.75 -10.29 13.65
CA GLU A 148 -33.17 -10.61 13.75
C GLU A 148 -34.05 -9.34 13.82
N LEU A 149 -33.59 -8.27 14.48
CA LEU A 149 -34.26 -6.96 14.46
C LEU A 149 -34.31 -6.37 13.06
N ALA A 150 -33.18 -6.33 12.34
CA ALA A 150 -33.12 -5.78 10.98
C ALA A 150 -34.00 -6.58 10.00
N LYS A 151 -34.14 -7.89 10.19
CA LYS A 151 -35.11 -8.71 9.42
C LYS A 151 -36.55 -8.32 9.68
N LYS A 152 -36.92 -8.09 10.94
CA LYS A 152 -38.27 -7.63 11.29
C LYS A 152 -38.58 -6.24 10.73
N GLU A 153 -37.59 -5.36 10.71
CA GLU A 153 -37.65 -4.00 10.16
C GLU A 153 -37.62 -3.98 8.62
N LYS A 154 -37.38 -5.13 7.97
CA LYS A 154 -37.21 -5.28 6.51
C LYS A 154 -36.09 -4.40 5.93
N ASP A 155 -35.06 -4.08 6.73
CA ASP A 155 -33.90 -3.30 6.34
C ASP A 155 -32.86 -4.22 5.65
N ALA A 156 -32.92 -4.30 4.32
CA ALA A 156 -32.08 -5.20 3.52
C ALA A 156 -30.59 -4.86 3.61
N ASP A 157 -30.22 -3.58 3.64
CA ASP A 157 -28.83 -3.11 3.71
C ASP A 157 -28.21 -3.45 5.07
N ARG A 158 -28.96 -3.24 6.14
CA ARG A 158 -28.53 -3.60 7.49
C ARG A 158 -28.41 -5.11 7.66
N VAL A 159 -29.34 -5.88 7.11
CA VAL A 159 -29.26 -7.36 7.07
C VAL A 159 -28.01 -7.83 6.34
N HIS A 160 -27.67 -7.25 5.19
CA HIS A 160 -26.47 -7.60 4.44
C HIS A 160 -25.19 -7.34 5.23
N LYS A 161 -25.03 -6.15 5.83
CA LYS A 161 -23.88 -5.78 6.68
C LYS A 161 -23.74 -6.70 7.89
N LEU A 162 -24.84 -7.04 8.55
CA LEU A 162 -24.84 -7.89 9.73
C LEU A 162 -24.49 -9.36 9.40
N ARG A 163 -24.87 -9.87 8.22
CA ARG A 163 -24.40 -11.18 7.74
C ARG A 163 -22.88 -11.28 7.65
N ALA A 164 -22.23 -10.25 7.12
CA ALA A 164 -20.78 -10.20 7.04
C ALA A 164 -20.13 -10.22 8.44
N ASN A 165 -20.63 -9.41 9.36
CA ASN A 165 -20.14 -9.34 10.75
C ASN A 165 -20.33 -10.67 11.50
N ILE A 166 -21.46 -11.36 11.32
CA ILE A 166 -21.75 -12.68 11.90
C ILE A 166 -20.77 -13.72 11.33
N SER A 167 -20.56 -13.74 10.01
CA SER A 167 -19.62 -14.65 9.35
C SER A 167 -18.21 -14.46 9.89
N GLN A 168 -17.74 -13.22 10.02
CA GLN A 168 -16.44 -12.87 10.58
C GLN A 168 -16.29 -13.27 12.05
N SER A 169 -17.33 -13.05 12.86
CA SER A 169 -17.31 -13.43 14.29
C SER A 169 -17.25 -14.95 14.47
N ARG A 170 -17.98 -15.71 13.64
CA ARG A 170 -17.93 -17.19 13.64
C ARG A 170 -16.55 -17.71 13.18
N ALA A 171 -15.93 -17.06 12.21
CA ALA A 171 -14.58 -17.43 11.78
C ALA A 171 -13.54 -17.21 12.89
N ARG A 172 -13.67 -16.11 13.66
CA ARG A 172 -12.80 -15.83 14.82
C ARG A 172 -12.97 -16.85 15.93
N LEU A 173 -14.19 -17.25 16.25
CA LEU A 173 -14.44 -18.31 17.24
C LEU A 173 -13.85 -19.64 16.81
N ARG A 174 -14.07 -20.08 15.55
CA ARG A 174 -13.45 -21.30 15.03
C ARG A 174 -11.94 -21.26 15.08
N TYR A 175 -11.33 -20.11 14.77
CA TYR A 175 -9.88 -19.94 14.88
C TYR A 175 -9.42 -20.06 16.36
N TRP A 176 -10.15 -19.42 17.29
CA TRP A 176 -9.85 -19.49 18.72
C TRP A 176 -9.92 -20.94 19.23
N ASP A 177 -10.99 -21.66 18.88
CA ASP A 177 -11.20 -23.08 19.28
C ASP A 177 -10.12 -24.03 18.71
N SER A 178 -9.49 -23.67 17.58
CA SER A 178 -8.44 -24.50 16.95
C SER A 178 -7.02 -24.22 17.46
N HIS A 179 -6.82 -23.15 18.23
CA HIS A 179 -5.48 -22.71 18.64
C HIS A 179 -5.33 -22.53 20.17
N HIS A 180 -6.37 -22.82 20.95
CA HIS A 180 -6.44 -22.84 22.40
C HIS A 180 -7.12 -24.08 22.91
#